data_6eda9bc91121a923fdfdda3b6d64cff8
#
_entry.id   6eda9bc91121a923fdfdda3b6d64cff8
#
_cell.length_a   1.000
_cell.length_b   1.000
_cell.length_c   1.000
_cell.angle_alpha   90.00
_cell.angle_beta   90.00
_cell.angle_gamma   90.00
#
_symmetry.space_group_name_H-M   'P 1'
#
loop_
_entity.id
_entity.type
_entity.pdbx_description
1 polymer ?
#
loop_
_entity_poly.entity_id
_entity_poly.type
_entity_poly.pdbx_seq_one_letter_code
_entity_poly.pdbx_strand_id
1 'polypeptide(L)'
;NQIKKQNVKEKLNMARLELTLNFPKSFQIKTFNVKSEKTLSPLAKLILQSVQFKHFYYVRDDISYLLKSNPIERDFLLQALYSTVISLQNNLSINFFDIWIYEIYINKVSTDNKFMSQQSQNLEPDEYITIKLAYGSSVSQEKK
;
A
#
# COMPACT_ATOMS: atom_id res chain seq x y z
N ASN A 1 37.17 -8.86 0.70
CA ASN A 1 36.11 -8.98 -0.30
C ASN A 1 34.71 -9.03 0.32
N GLN A 2 34.54 -9.82 1.38
CA GLN A 2 33.25 -9.83 2.07
C GLN A 2 32.95 -8.51 2.76
N ILE A 3 33.96 -7.82 3.22
CA ILE A 3 33.78 -6.52 3.88
C ILE A 3 33.25 -5.49 2.88
N LYS A 4 33.76 -5.50 1.66
CA LYS A 4 33.29 -4.56 0.63
C LYS A 4 31.83 -4.83 0.25
N LYS A 5 31.46 -6.11 0.14
CA LYS A 5 30.06 -6.46 -0.18
C LYS A 5 29.12 -6.04 0.96
N GLN A 6 29.56 -6.21 2.18
CA GLN A 6 28.78 -5.83 3.33
C GLN A 6 28.58 -4.32 3.42
N ASN A 7 29.63 -3.56 3.12
CA ASN A 7 29.51 -2.10 3.14
C ASN A 7 28.58 -1.57 2.07
N VAL A 8 28.59 -2.17 0.88
CA VAL A 8 27.67 -1.79 -0.18
C VAL A 8 26.25 -2.08 0.21
N LYS A 9 26.03 -3.26 0.81
CA LYS A 9 24.70 -3.66 1.26
C LYS A 9 24.19 -2.70 2.35
N GLU A 10 25.03 -2.32 3.27
CA GLU A 10 24.67 -1.37 4.32
C GLU A 10 24.30 -0.02 3.75
N LYS A 11 25.07 0.47 2.77
CA LYS A 11 24.77 1.74 2.14
C LYS A 11 23.42 1.71 1.41
N LEU A 12 23.13 0.61 0.73
CA LEU A 12 21.82 0.45 0.07
C LEU A 12 20.70 0.44 1.09
N ASN A 13 20.89 -0.25 2.20
CA ASN A 13 19.86 -0.31 3.24
C ASN A 13 19.65 1.07 3.87
N MET A 14 20.68 1.83 4.08
CA MET A 14 20.57 3.18 4.63
C MET A 14 19.87 4.12 3.66
N ALA A 15 20.17 4.00 2.37
CA ALA A 15 19.47 4.79 1.36
C ALA A 15 17.99 4.48 1.33
N ARG A 16 17.61 3.22 1.48
CA ARG A 16 16.21 2.82 1.54
C ARG A 16 15.53 3.38 2.78
N LEU A 17 16.21 3.35 3.92
CA LEU A 17 15.68 3.93 5.14
C LEU A 17 15.46 5.43 5.00
N GLU A 18 16.39 6.14 4.36
CA GLU A 18 16.23 7.56 4.14
C GLU A 18 15.00 7.85 3.27
N LEU A 19 14.78 7.05 2.24
CA LEU A 19 13.59 7.20 1.42
C LEU A 19 12.31 6.99 2.23
N THR A 20 12.29 6.01 3.12
CA THR A 20 11.10 5.73 3.91
C THR A 20 10.85 6.76 4.99
N LEU A 21 11.91 7.39 5.49
CA LEU A 21 11.78 8.40 6.54
C LEU A 21 11.44 9.77 5.99
N ASN A 22 11.69 10.01 4.70
CA ASN A 22 11.45 11.31 4.09
C ASN A 22 10.07 11.39 3.45
N PHE A 23 9.04 11.21 4.29
CA PHE A 23 7.69 11.47 3.83
C PHE A 23 7.61 12.94 3.38
N PRO A 24 7.02 13.21 2.22
CA PRO A 24 7.07 14.58 1.66
C PRO A 24 6.30 15.56 2.54
N LYS A 25 6.85 16.76 2.67
CA LYS A 25 6.18 17.83 3.42
C LYS A 25 4.96 18.36 2.69
N SER A 26 4.99 18.32 1.38
CA SER A 26 3.88 18.75 0.53
C SER A 26 3.49 17.57 -0.35
N PHE A 27 2.26 17.16 -0.26
CA PHE A 27 1.81 15.99 -0.99
C PHE A 27 0.32 16.10 -1.29
N GLN A 28 -0.11 15.30 -2.24
CA GLN A 28 -1.52 15.11 -2.56
C GLN A 28 -1.88 13.66 -2.27
N ILE A 29 -3.17 13.42 -2.06
CA ILE A 29 -3.64 12.08 -1.74
C ILE A 29 -4.61 11.63 -2.80
N LYS A 30 -4.42 10.40 -3.27
CA LYS A 30 -5.38 9.73 -4.13
C LYS A 30 -5.89 8.50 -3.44
N THR A 31 -7.21 8.35 -3.41
CA THR A 31 -7.86 7.23 -2.72
C THR A 31 -8.35 6.21 -3.73
N PHE A 32 -8.07 4.95 -3.45
CA PHE A 32 -8.53 3.83 -4.25
C PHE A 32 -9.26 2.83 -3.35
N ASN A 33 -10.30 2.22 -3.89
CA ASN A 33 -11.03 1.16 -3.20
C ASN A 33 -10.93 -0.11 -4.02
N VAL A 34 -10.42 -1.15 -3.41
CA VAL A 34 -10.25 -2.45 -4.06
C VAL A 34 -11.13 -3.45 -3.33
N LYS A 35 -12.00 -4.11 -4.08
CA LYS A 35 -12.89 -5.09 -3.47
C LYS A 35 -12.11 -6.34 -3.11
N SER A 36 -12.30 -6.81 -1.89
CA SER A 36 -11.72 -8.06 -1.43
C SER A 36 -12.76 -9.16 -1.61
N GLU A 37 -12.37 -10.22 -2.29
CA GLU A 37 -13.27 -11.34 -2.50
C GLU A 37 -13.42 -12.20 -1.26
N LYS A 38 -12.45 -12.13 -0.36
CA LYS A 38 -12.43 -12.90 0.87
C LYS A 38 -12.08 -12.01 2.03
N THR A 39 -12.54 -12.39 3.20
CA THR A 39 -12.18 -11.70 4.43
C THR A 39 -10.69 -11.88 4.68
N LEU A 40 -10.00 -10.78 4.94
CA LEU A 40 -8.58 -10.82 5.22
C LEU A 40 -8.31 -11.40 6.60
N SER A 41 -7.18 -12.09 6.72
CA SER A 41 -6.76 -12.65 8.00
C SER A 41 -6.42 -11.54 8.99
N PRO A 42 -6.45 -11.84 10.30
CA PRO A 42 -6.01 -10.85 11.30
C PRO A 42 -4.58 -10.38 11.10
N LEU A 43 -3.70 -11.27 10.66
CA LEU A 43 -2.31 -10.91 10.37
C LEU A 43 -2.24 -9.88 9.25
N ALA A 44 -2.98 -10.10 8.16
CA ALA A 44 -3.00 -9.15 7.06
C ALA A 44 -3.50 -7.79 7.53
N LYS A 45 -4.54 -7.77 8.34
CA LYS A 45 -5.09 -6.51 8.85
C LYS A 45 -4.07 -5.76 9.71
N LEU A 46 -3.32 -6.48 10.53
CA LEU A 46 -2.27 -5.86 11.34
C LEU A 46 -1.17 -5.27 10.47
N ILE A 47 -0.77 -5.99 9.42
CA ILE A 47 0.27 -5.51 8.51
C ILE A 47 -0.20 -4.21 7.84
N LEU A 48 -1.43 -4.18 7.37
CA LEU A 48 -1.96 -2.99 6.71
C LEU A 48 -2.00 -1.78 7.66
N GLN A 49 -2.25 -2.00 8.93
CA GLN A 49 -2.23 -0.91 9.91
C GLN A 49 -0.83 -0.39 10.16
N SER A 50 0.19 -1.20 9.94
CA SER A 50 1.57 -0.84 10.28
C SER A 50 2.31 -0.13 9.15
N VAL A 51 1.70 0.01 7.98
CA VAL A 51 2.42 0.55 6.81
C VAL A 51 2.15 2.03 6.56
N GLN A 52 1.45 2.69 7.45
CA GLN A 52 1.11 4.10 7.31
C GLN A 52 2.37 4.97 7.21
N PHE A 53 2.37 5.91 6.26
CA PHE A 53 3.45 6.87 6.03
C PHE A 53 4.75 6.24 5.53
N LYS A 54 4.72 4.98 5.13
CA LYS A 54 5.90 4.33 4.58
C LYS A 54 5.94 4.44 3.08
N HIS A 55 7.14 4.44 2.53
CA HIS A 55 7.33 4.46 1.10
C HIS A 55 6.79 3.19 0.46
N PHE A 56 6.32 3.31 -0.79
CA PHE A 56 5.74 2.19 -1.52
C PHE A 56 6.65 0.96 -1.56
N TYR A 57 7.93 1.15 -1.85
CA TYR A 57 8.85 0.01 -1.93
C TYR A 57 8.98 -0.70 -0.59
N TYR A 58 8.97 0.05 0.48
CA TYR A 58 9.07 -0.51 1.81
C TYR A 58 7.83 -1.34 2.14
N VAL A 59 6.67 -0.83 1.79
CA VAL A 59 5.41 -1.54 2.05
C VAL A 59 5.33 -2.81 1.22
N ARG A 60 5.74 -2.74 -0.04
CA ARG A 60 5.81 -3.90 -0.92
C ARG A 60 6.68 -5.01 -0.29
N ASP A 61 7.84 -4.64 0.21
CA ASP A 61 8.76 -5.59 0.81
C ASP A 61 8.20 -6.17 2.11
N ASP A 62 7.56 -5.32 2.92
CA ASP A 62 6.93 -5.77 4.16
C ASP A 62 5.85 -6.82 3.89
N ILE A 63 4.97 -6.55 2.94
CA ILE A 63 3.90 -7.49 2.61
C ILE A 63 4.49 -8.79 2.08
N SER A 64 5.48 -8.71 1.22
CA SER A 64 6.13 -9.89 0.65
C SER A 64 6.74 -10.76 1.73
N TYR A 65 7.40 -10.14 2.70
CA TYR A 65 8.09 -10.88 3.75
C TYR A 65 7.14 -11.41 4.81
N LEU A 66 6.25 -10.55 5.30
CA LEU A 66 5.42 -10.91 6.44
C LEU A 66 4.31 -11.89 6.09
N LEU A 67 3.91 -11.93 4.83
CA LEU A 67 2.88 -12.87 4.36
C LEU A 67 3.46 -13.99 3.50
N LYS A 68 4.74 -14.29 3.63
CA LYS A 68 5.35 -15.33 2.82
C LYS A 68 4.75 -16.71 3.07
N SER A 69 4.22 -16.95 4.26
CA SER A 69 3.58 -18.21 4.60
C SER A 69 2.13 -18.30 4.13
N ASN A 70 1.58 -17.20 3.63
CA ASN A 70 0.21 -17.15 3.10
C ASN A 70 0.24 -16.53 1.70
N PRO A 71 0.71 -17.28 0.70
CA PRO A 71 0.98 -16.71 -0.62
C PRO A 71 -0.25 -16.20 -1.35
N ILE A 72 -1.41 -16.79 -1.12
CA ILE A 72 -2.64 -16.34 -1.79
C ILE A 72 -2.98 -14.93 -1.32
N GLU A 73 -2.97 -14.72 -0.03
CA GLU A 73 -3.28 -13.41 0.54
C GLU A 73 -2.19 -12.39 0.22
N ARG A 74 -0.93 -12.83 0.30
CA ARG A 74 0.20 -11.98 -0.08
C ARG A 74 0.05 -11.47 -1.51
N ASP A 75 -0.22 -12.37 -2.44
CA ASP A 75 -0.31 -12.02 -3.84
C ASP A 75 -1.51 -11.12 -4.10
N PHE A 76 -2.62 -11.36 -3.42
CA PHE A 76 -3.78 -10.49 -3.54
C PHE A 76 -3.48 -9.07 -3.08
N LEU A 77 -2.83 -8.92 -1.93
CA LEU A 77 -2.51 -7.59 -1.41
C LEU A 77 -1.47 -6.88 -2.27
N LEU A 78 -0.47 -7.60 -2.75
CA LEU A 78 0.53 -7.01 -3.65
C LEU A 78 -0.11 -6.58 -4.96
N GLN A 79 -0.99 -7.38 -5.51
CA GLN A 79 -1.67 -7.04 -6.75
C GLN A 79 -2.56 -5.81 -6.56
N ALA A 80 -3.28 -5.75 -5.45
CA ALA A 80 -4.10 -4.58 -5.13
C ALA A 80 -3.24 -3.32 -5.02
N LEU A 81 -2.14 -3.41 -4.31
CA LEU A 81 -1.23 -2.28 -4.14
C LEU A 81 -0.64 -1.84 -5.48
N TYR A 82 -0.12 -2.78 -6.25
CA TYR A 82 0.47 -2.45 -7.55
C TYR A 82 -0.54 -1.83 -8.50
N SER A 83 -1.76 -2.33 -8.52
CA SER A 83 -2.76 -1.79 -9.43
C SER A 83 -3.06 -0.32 -9.15
N THR A 84 -3.11 0.05 -7.88
CA THR A 84 -3.36 1.44 -7.50
C THR A 84 -2.16 2.33 -7.84
N VAL A 85 -0.95 1.84 -7.59
CA VAL A 85 0.27 2.60 -7.88
C VAL A 85 0.45 2.78 -9.38
N ILE A 86 0.20 1.75 -10.16
CA ILE A 86 0.30 1.82 -11.61
C ILE A 86 -0.74 2.78 -12.17
N SER A 87 -1.96 2.75 -11.63
CA SER A 87 -3.00 3.66 -12.05
C SER A 87 -2.60 5.11 -11.78
N LEU A 88 -2.03 5.37 -10.63
CA LEU A 88 -1.56 6.70 -10.28
C LEU A 88 -0.43 7.15 -11.19
N GLN A 89 0.52 6.26 -11.46
CA GLN A 89 1.64 6.55 -12.33
C GLN A 89 1.18 6.89 -13.74
N ASN A 90 0.27 6.08 -14.28
CA ASN A 90 -0.18 6.26 -15.65
C ASN A 90 -1.02 7.53 -15.81
N ASN A 91 -1.87 7.83 -14.84
CA ASN A 91 -2.76 8.96 -14.95
C ASN A 91 -2.08 10.30 -14.70
N LEU A 92 -1.07 10.32 -13.83
CA LEU A 92 -0.46 11.57 -13.40
C LEU A 92 1.03 11.64 -13.71
N SER A 93 1.59 10.63 -14.40
CA SER A 93 3.01 10.60 -14.77
C SER A 93 3.93 10.73 -13.57
N ILE A 94 3.59 10.07 -12.48
CA ILE A 94 4.35 10.14 -11.25
C ILE A 94 5.29 8.95 -11.17
N ASN A 95 6.51 9.20 -10.70
CA ASN A 95 7.51 8.16 -10.53
C ASN A 95 7.20 7.35 -9.27
N PHE A 96 7.52 6.06 -9.29
CA PHE A 96 7.36 5.19 -8.12
C PHE A 96 8.10 5.73 -6.89
N PHE A 97 9.22 6.38 -7.09
CA PHE A 97 9.99 6.96 -5.98
C PHE A 97 9.26 8.06 -5.25
N ASP A 98 8.25 8.63 -5.86
CA ASP A 98 7.50 9.75 -5.29
C ASP A 98 6.14 9.33 -4.78
N ILE A 99 5.99 8.05 -4.46
CA ILE A 99 4.72 7.49 -3.97
C ILE A 99 4.93 6.86 -2.60
N TRP A 100 4.13 7.29 -1.65
CA TRP A 100 4.11 6.78 -0.28
C TRP A 100 2.73 6.25 0.04
N ILE A 101 2.66 5.36 1.00
CA ILE A 101 1.37 4.91 1.52
C ILE A 101 0.94 5.86 2.61
N TYR A 102 -0.14 6.59 2.36
CA TYR A 102 -0.69 7.45 3.39
C TYR A 102 -1.36 6.61 4.46
N GLU A 103 -2.28 5.74 4.04
CA GLU A 103 -2.85 4.73 4.92
C GLU A 103 -3.57 3.68 4.11
N ILE A 104 -3.69 2.50 4.68
CA ILE A 104 -4.48 1.41 4.12
C ILE A 104 -5.37 0.89 5.23
N TYR A 105 -6.65 0.75 4.94
CA TYR A 105 -7.57 0.19 5.93
C TYR A 105 -8.66 -0.62 5.26
N ILE A 106 -9.31 -1.44 6.06
CA ILE A 106 -10.41 -2.27 5.61
C ILE A 106 -11.71 -1.51 5.84
N ASN A 107 -12.48 -1.39 4.80
CA ASN A 107 -13.78 -0.73 4.86
C ASN A 107 -14.86 -1.74 4.53
N LYS A 108 -15.72 -2.00 5.48
CA LYS A 108 -16.86 -2.88 5.25
C LYS A 108 -18.03 -2.03 4.79
N VAL A 109 -18.29 -2.11 3.51
CA VAL A 109 -19.47 -1.47 2.96
C VAL A 109 -20.57 -2.49 3.03
N SER A 110 -21.48 -2.32 3.97
CA SER A 110 -22.71 -3.07 3.86
C SER A 110 -23.38 -2.54 2.61
N THR A 111 -23.61 -3.45 1.68
CA THR A 111 -24.54 -3.18 0.60
C THR A 111 -25.91 -3.10 1.23
N ASP A 112 -26.05 -2.09 2.04
CA ASP A 112 -27.31 -1.96 2.72
C ASP A 112 -28.29 -1.23 1.85
N ASN A 113 -28.67 -1.90 0.83
CA ASN A 113 -29.92 -1.56 0.24
C ASN A 113 -30.99 -2.19 1.09
N LYS A 114 -31.77 -1.39 1.71
CA LYS A 114 -32.89 -1.86 2.46
C LYS A 114 -33.78 -2.81 1.64
N PHE A 115 -33.73 -2.65 0.34
CA PHE A 115 -34.49 -3.49 -0.58
C PHE A 115 -33.94 -4.89 -0.68
N MET A 116 -32.68 -5.08 -0.41
CA MET A 116 -32.04 -6.36 -0.54
C MET A 116 -31.84 -7.05 0.80
N SER A 117 -32.18 -6.39 1.88
CA SER A 117 -31.94 -6.93 3.20
C SER A 117 -32.62 -8.26 3.44
N GLN A 118 -33.77 -8.46 2.86
CA GLN A 118 -34.49 -9.72 3.02
C GLN A 118 -33.89 -10.84 2.20
N GLN A 119 -33.35 -10.51 1.04
CA GLN A 119 -32.72 -11.50 0.18
C GLN A 119 -31.29 -11.75 0.53
N SER A 120 -30.67 -10.81 1.22
CA SER A 120 -29.26 -10.84 1.52
C SER A 120 -28.95 -11.11 2.98
N GLN A 121 -29.89 -11.71 3.69
CA GLN A 121 -29.73 -12.00 5.12
C GLN A 121 -28.48 -12.82 5.41
N ASN A 122 -28.06 -13.64 4.45
CA ASN A 122 -26.89 -14.49 4.61
C ASN A 122 -25.67 -13.96 3.89
N LEU A 123 -25.76 -12.78 3.28
CA LEU A 123 -24.64 -12.19 2.59
C LEU A 123 -23.85 -11.32 3.56
N GLU A 124 -22.58 -11.65 3.70
CA GLU A 124 -21.68 -10.81 4.48
C GLU A 124 -21.47 -9.50 3.76
N PRO A 125 -21.26 -8.40 4.51
CA PRO A 125 -20.96 -7.13 3.87
C PRO A 125 -19.68 -7.25 3.05
N ASP A 126 -19.68 -6.59 1.89
CA ASP A 126 -18.50 -6.55 1.04
C ASP A 126 -17.38 -5.84 1.75
N GLU A 127 -16.23 -6.46 1.73
CA GLU A 127 -15.03 -5.91 2.33
C GLU A 127 -14.22 -5.22 1.25
N TYR A 128 -13.87 -3.98 1.47
CA TYR A 128 -13.04 -3.21 0.56
C TYR A 128 -11.76 -2.82 1.26
N ILE A 129 -10.67 -2.84 0.50
CA ILE A 129 -9.42 -2.30 0.96
C ILE A 129 -9.32 -0.89 0.41
N THR A 130 -9.29 0.08 1.31
CA THR A 130 -9.11 1.47 0.91
C THR A 130 -7.64 1.80 1.01
N ILE A 131 -7.05 2.17 -0.13
CA ILE A 131 -5.63 2.50 -0.22
C ILE A 131 -5.53 3.98 -0.55
N LYS A 132 -4.94 4.73 0.37
CA LYS A 132 -4.67 6.14 0.16
C LYS A 132 -3.19 6.32 -0.11
N LEU A 133 -2.87 6.77 -1.31
CA LEU A 133 -1.51 7.00 -1.73
C LEU A 133 -1.19 8.49 -1.63
N ALA A 134 -0.08 8.79 -0.99
CA ALA A 134 0.43 10.16 -0.96
C ALA A 134 1.50 10.27 -2.04
N TYR A 135 1.42 11.33 -2.82
CA TYR A 135 2.41 11.57 -3.85
C TYR A 135 2.83 13.02 -3.84
N GLY A 136 4.10 13.21 -4.04
CA GLY A 136 4.68 14.52 -4.09
C GLY A 136 6.12 14.33 -4.48
N SER A 137 6.72 15.34 -5.01
CA SER A 137 8.10 15.26 -5.42
C SER A 137 8.91 16.30 -4.66
N SER A 138 9.82 15.80 -3.83
CA SER A 138 10.76 16.69 -3.19
C SER A 138 11.75 17.28 -4.19
N VAL A 139 11.90 16.60 -5.33
CA VAL A 139 12.83 17.03 -6.36
C VAL A 139 12.23 18.13 -7.23
N SER A 140 10.94 18.04 -7.54
CA SER A 140 10.30 19.01 -8.41
C SER A 140 10.18 20.39 -7.75
N GLN A 141 10.17 20.42 -6.43
CA GLN A 141 10.11 21.69 -5.70
C GLN A 141 11.41 22.49 -5.80
N GLU A 142 12.51 21.83 -6.01
CA GLU A 142 13.80 22.48 -6.10
C GLU A 142 14.02 23.18 -7.45
N LYS A 143 13.25 22.80 -8.45
CA LYS A 143 13.39 23.38 -9.78
C LYS A 143 12.72 24.74 -9.91
N LYS A 144 12.07 25.14 -8.89
CA LYS A 144 11.45 26.46 -8.90
C LYS A 144 12.31 27.45 -8.14
#